data_1457d4e87133cace8d2ffa7a459a385a
#
_entry.id   1457d4e87133cace8d2ffa7a459a385a
#
_cell.length_a   1.000
_cell.length_b   1.000
_cell.length_c   1.000
_cell.angle_alpha   90.00
_cell.angle_beta   90.00
_cell.angle_gamma   90.00
#
_symmetry.space_group_name_H-M   'P 1'
#
loop_
_entity.id
_entity.type
_entity.pdbx_description
1 polymer ?
#
loop_
_entity_poly.entity_id
_entity_poly.type
_entity_poly.pdbx_seq_one_letter_code
_entity_poly.pdbx_strand_id
1 'polypeptide(L)'
;FDDVNRAFQGTNVAYLVGAMPRRKGMERADLLEANAGIFGPQGKAINDGAADDVRVLVVGNPANTNATIAQNAAPDVPASRFTAMMRLDHNRAIAQLAHKTGAANADIKDVVVWGNHSADQYPDVSFAKVAGKPATELVDEEWLSSYYRPTVAKRGAAIIEARGASSAASAANAAIDHMYSWIHGTPEGEWVTAGVMSDGTHYGVPAGLNFGFPVTSDGGEWQVVDGLEISDATRAGIDHNIKALQEEYDAVKALGFIK
;
A
#
# COMPACT_ATOMS: atom_id res chain seq x y z
N PHE A 1 10.77 -3.90 23.92
CA PHE A 1 12.19 -4.30 23.80
C PHE A 1 12.99 -3.11 23.28
N ASP A 2 14.16 -2.89 23.84
CA ASP A 2 15.12 -1.86 23.37
C ASP A 2 16.05 -2.41 22.27
N ASP A 3 16.08 -3.72 22.12
CA ASP A 3 16.87 -4.45 21.11
C ASP A 3 15.94 -4.97 20.01
N VAL A 4 16.19 -4.54 18.79
CA VAL A 4 15.39 -4.89 17.60
C VAL A 4 15.44 -6.40 17.33
N ASN A 5 16.58 -7.06 17.54
CA ASN A 5 16.71 -8.50 17.30
C ASN A 5 15.84 -9.30 18.26
N ARG A 6 15.81 -8.87 19.55
CA ARG A 6 14.94 -9.50 20.55
C ARG A 6 13.44 -9.22 20.29
N ALA A 7 13.13 -8.06 19.73
CA ALA A 7 11.75 -7.68 19.42
C ALA A 7 11.13 -8.59 18.36
N PHE A 8 11.91 -9.00 17.36
CA PHE A 8 11.41 -9.83 16.26
C PHE A 8 11.63 -11.33 16.45
N GLN A 9 12.25 -11.76 17.54
CA GLN A 9 12.48 -13.19 17.82
C GLN A 9 11.15 -13.98 17.86
N GLY A 10 10.98 -14.95 16.93
CA GLY A 10 9.80 -15.79 16.82
C GLY A 10 8.52 -15.06 16.41
N THR A 11 8.62 -13.85 15.83
CA THR A 11 7.48 -13.05 15.44
C THR A 11 6.80 -13.61 14.19
N ASN A 12 5.48 -13.86 14.26
CA ASN A 12 4.64 -14.27 13.11
C ASN A 12 3.98 -13.07 12.40
N VAL A 13 3.74 -11.96 13.12
CA VAL A 13 3.11 -10.75 12.58
C VAL A 13 3.88 -9.53 13.02
N ALA A 14 4.37 -8.76 12.07
CA ALA A 14 5.12 -7.53 12.30
C ALA A 14 4.43 -6.32 11.67
N TYR A 15 4.18 -5.28 12.46
CA TYR A 15 3.74 -3.98 11.99
C TYR A 15 4.88 -2.97 12.13
N LEU A 16 5.45 -2.52 11.01
CA LEU A 16 6.53 -1.54 10.99
C LEU A 16 5.93 -0.13 10.84
N VAL A 17 5.61 0.48 11.98
CA VAL A 17 4.84 1.74 12.04
C VAL A 17 5.73 2.97 12.11
N GLY A 18 6.83 2.89 12.87
CA GLY A 18 7.72 4.02 13.12
C GLY A 18 8.53 4.41 11.89
N ALA A 19 8.45 5.68 11.50
CA ALA A 19 9.22 6.23 10.38
C ALA A 19 9.63 7.68 10.69
N MET A 20 10.70 8.16 10.03
CA MET A 20 11.07 9.56 10.07
C MET A 20 10.08 10.37 9.23
N PRO A 21 9.31 11.30 9.82
CA PRO A 21 8.39 12.14 9.07
C PRO A 21 9.16 13.20 8.27
N ARG A 22 8.63 13.55 7.08
CA ARG A 22 9.19 14.66 6.30
C ARG A 22 9.06 15.97 7.07
N ARG A 23 10.17 16.67 7.23
CA ARG A 23 10.23 17.98 7.88
C ARG A 23 10.39 19.08 6.83
N LYS A 24 9.99 20.31 7.18
CA LYS A 24 10.18 21.48 6.31
C LYS A 24 11.66 21.67 5.98
N GLY A 25 11.99 21.76 4.69
CA GLY A 25 13.37 21.90 4.20
C GLY A 25 14.14 20.59 4.05
N MET A 26 13.53 19.44 4.33
CA MET A 26 14.16 18.14 4.12
C MET A 26 14.00 17.73 2.64
N GLU A 27 15.11 17.43 1.99
CA GLU A 27 15.11 16.88 0.64
C GLU A 27 14.58 15.43 0.63
N ARG A 28 14.15 14.95 -0.55
CA ARG A 28 13.62 13.59 -0.71
C ARG A 28 14.68 12.54 -0.35
N ALA A 29 15.92 12.76 -0.79
CA ALA A 29 17.05 11.86 -0.51
C ALA A 29 17.33 11.71 0.98
N ASP A 30 17.33 12.82 1.73
CA ASP A 30 17.54 12.80 3.19
C ASP A 30 16.47 11.98 3.92
N LEU A 31 15.21 12.11 3.46
CA LEU A 31 14.10 11.35 4.01
C LEU A 31 14.25 9.85 3.74
N LEU A 32 14.63 9.48 2.53
CA LEU A 32 14.84 8.09 2.13
C LEU A 32 16.00 7.47 2.91
N GLU A 33 17.12 8.19 3.05
CA GLU A 33 18.29 7.75 3.83
C GLU A 33 17.94 7.53 5.31
N ALA A 34 17.26 8.50 5.93
CA ALA A 34 16.84 8.41 7.34
C ALA A 34 15.90 7.21 7.57
N ASN A 35 14.96 6.96 6.66
CA ASN A 35 14.06 5.82 6.75
C ASN A 35 14.77 4.49 6.45
N ALA A 36 15.70 4.45 5.51
CA ALA A 36 16.51 3.26 5.26
C ALA A 36 17.33 2.85 6.49
N GLY A 37 17.82 3.82 7.26
CA GLY A 37 18.46 3.59 8.56
C GLY A 37 17.54 2.99 9.64
N ILE A 38 16.22 3.08 9.45
CA ILE A 38 15.21 2.48 10.33
C ILE A 38 14.79 1.09 9.82
N PHE A 39 14.38 1.00 8.56
CA PHE A 39 13.76 -0.20 7.99
C PHE A 39 14.77 -1.28 7.59
N GLY A 40 16.00 -0.91 7.23
CA GLY A 40 17.08 -1.86 6.97
C GLY A 40 17.41 -2.73 8.19
N PRO A 41 17.74 -2.17 9.36
CA PRO A 41 17.97 -2.94 10.59
C PRO A 41 16.76 -3.77 11.02
N GLN A 42 15.51 -3.29 10.83
CA GLN A 42 14.32 -4.06 11.15
C GLN A 42 14.14 -5.25 10.20
N GLY A 43 14.36 -5.04 8.88
CA GLY A 43 14.37 -6.12 7.89
C GLY A 43 15.40 -7.20 8.24
N LYS A 44 16.63 -6.78 8.58
CA LYS A 44 17.67 -7.71 9.01
C LYS A 44 17.28 -8.50 10.25
N ALA A 45 16.71 -7.86 11.26
CA ALA A 45 16.28 -8.52 12.49
C ALA A 45 15.12 -9.49 12.27
N ILE A 46 14.23 -9.19 11.33
CA ILE A 46 13.18 -10.12 10.86
C ILE A 46 13.81 -11.32 10.17
N ASN A 47 14.78 -11.11 9.28
CA ASN A 47 15.53 -12.19 8.61
C ASN A 47 16.18 -13.15 9.60
N ASP A 48 16.81 -12.58 10.63
CA ASP A 48 17.65 -13.35 11.56
C ASP A 48 16.82 -14.07 12.66
N GLY A 49 15.60 -13.63 12.93
CA GLY A 49 14.91 -14.10 14.14
C GLY A 49 13.40 -14.31 14.04
N ALA A 50 12.71 -13.86 13.01
CA ALA A 50 11.27 -14.07 12.90
C ALA A 50 10.91 -15.53 12.65
N ALA A 51 9.65 -15.88 12.84
CA ALA A 51 9.13 -17.19 12.49
C ALA A 51 9.07 -17.38 10.96
N ASP A 52 9.11 -18.63 10.49
CA ASP A 52 9.11 -18.97 9.06
C ASP A 52 7.85 -18.49 8.31
N ASP A 53 6.75 -18.29 9.05
CA ASP A 53 5.46 -17.82 8.52
C ASP A 53 5.22 -16.33 8.76
N VAL A 54 6.26 -15.56 9.05
CA VAL A 54 6.15 -14.13 9.34
C VAL A 54 5.42 -13.36 8.23
N ARG A 55 4.53 -12.46 8.63
CA ARG A 55 3.86 -11.47 7.77
C ARG A 55 4.23 -10.07 8.21
N VAL A 56 4.73 -9.26 7.29
CA VAL A 56 5.24 -7.92 7.57
C VAL A 56 4.38 -6.88 6.87
N LEU A 57 3.76 -6.00 7.65
CA LEU A 57 3.04 -4.84 7.13
C LEU A 57 3.79 -3.55 7.46
N VAL A 58 4.26 -2.86 6.44
CA VAL A 58 4.90 -1.56 6.56
C VAL A 58 3.84 -0.46 6.50
N VAL A 59 3.76 0.32 7.56
CA VAL A 59 2.82 1.44 7.74
C VAL A 59 3.54 2.79 7.65
N GLY A 60 4.80 2.82 8.10
CA GLY A 60 5.64 4.03 8.10
C GLY A 60 5.98 4.52 6.70
N ASN A 61 5.75 5.83 6.44
CA ASN A 61 5.95 6.44 5.14
C ASN A 61 7.42 6.85 4.87
N PRO A 62 7.83 6.72 3.58
CA PRO A 62 7.13 6.24 2.38
C PRO A 62 6.95 4.72 2.39
N ALA A 63 5.70 4.24 2.53
CA ALA A 63 5.41 2.86 2.91
C ALA A 63 5.92 1.83 1.88
N ASN A 64 5.67 2.05 0.58
CA ASN A 64 6.10 1.13 -0.47
C ASN A 64 7.63 1.02 -0.54
N THR A 65 8.33 2.14 -0.51
CA THR A 65 9.80 2.17 -0.54
C THR A 65 10.39 1.58 0.72
N ASN A 66 9.83 1.86 1.90
CA ASN A 66 10.26 1.27 3.16
C ASN A 66 10.04 -0.25 3.20
N ALA A 67 8.96 -0.76 2.59
CA ALA A 67 8.72 -2.20 2.44
C ALA A 67 9.79 -2.84 1.54
N THR A 68 10.17 -2.18 0.45
CA THR A 68 11.25 -2.63 -0.44
C THR A 68 12.59 -2.67 0.30
N ILE A 69 12.92 -1.64 1.10
CA ILE A 69 14.16 -1.59 1.89
C ILE A 69 14.19 -2.74 2.91
N ALA A 70 13.11 -2.92 3.67
CA ALA A 70 13.02 -3.98 4.68
C ALA A 70 13.16 -5.38 4.05
N GLN A 71 12.50 -5.61 2.91
CA GLN A 71 12.58 -6.86 2.16
C GLN A 71 14.00 -7.14 1.65
N ASN A 72 14.68 -6.13 1.06
CA ASN A 72 16.05 -6.30 0.58
C ASN A 72 17.06 -6.58 1.73
N ALA A 73 16.76 -6.16 2.95
CA ALA A 73 17.54 -6.48 4.14
C ALA A 73 17.22 -7.87 4.73
N ALA A 74 16.20 -8.55 4.20
CA ALA A 74 15.74 -9.87 4.65
C ALA A 74 15.75 -10.89 3.50
N PRO A 75 16.93 -11.26 2.97
CA PRO A 75 17.04 -12.11 1.76
C PRO A 75 16.53 -13.55 1.95
N ASP A 76 16.46 -14.05 3.17
CA ASP A 76 16.00 -15.42 3.46
C ASP A 76 14.48 -15.49 3.69
N VAL A 77 13.81 -14.33 3.83
CA VAL A 77 12.35 -14.23 3.96
C VAL A 77 11.74 -13.98 2.57
N PRO A 78 10.74 -14.77 2.15
CA PRO A 78 10.09 -14.56 0.85
C PRO A 78 9.60 -13.11 0.66
N ALA A 79 9.80 -12.54 -0.51
CA ALA A 79 9.41 -11.15 -0.83
C ALA A 79 7.89 -10.93 -0.67
N SER A 80 7.07 -11.96 -0.91
CA SER A 80 5.61 -11.96 -0.70
C SER A 80 5.20 -11.68 0.76
N ARG A 81 6.12 -11.85 1.70
CA ARG A 81 5.88 -11.59 3.13
C ARG A 81 6.00 -10.11 3.52
N PHE A 82 6.48 -9.24 2.62
CA PHE A 82 6.62 -7.81 2.86
C PHE A 82 5.58 -7.00 2.09
N THR A 83 4.69 -6.34 2.83
CA THR A 83 3.61 -5.55 2.25
C THR A 83 3.62 -4.11 2.75
N ALA A 84 3.09 -3.20 1.93
CA ALA A 84 2.85 -1.81 2.31
C ALA A 84 1.35 -1.57 2.52
N MET A 85 1.01 -0.74 3.51
CA MET A 85 -0.38 -0.46 3.86
C MET A 85 -1.02 0.50 2.87
N MET A 86 -1.80 -0.04 1.92
CA MET A 86 -2.69 0.72 1.05
C MET A 86 -4.18 0.54 1.41
N ARG A 87 -4.48 -0.26 2.44
CA ARG A 87 -5.85 -0.49 2.90
C ARG A 87 -6.52 0.80 3.39
N LEU A 88 -5.75 1.76 3.93
CA LEU A 88 -6.28 3.06 4.32
C LEU A 88 -6.80 3.84 3.11
N ASP A 89 -6.07 3.83 2.00
CA ASP A 89 -6.47 4.49 0.76
C ASP A 89 -7.67 3.77 0.12
N HIS A 90 -7.67 2.45 0.14
CA HIS A 90 -8.80 1.61 -0.26
C HIS A 90 -10.08 1.94 0.53
N ASN A 91 -10.00 2.02 1.86
CA ASN A 91 -11.13 2.37 2.72
C ASN A 91 -11.62 3.82 2.46
N ARG A 92 -10.71 4.76 2.16
CA ARG A 92 -11.05 6.13 1.77
C ARG A 92 -11.75 6.18 0.42
N ALA A 93 -11.28 5.39 -0.54
CA ALA A 93 -11.88 5.28 -1.86
C ALA A 93 -13.31 4.74 -1.78
N ILE A 94 -13.54 3.67 -1.01
CA ILE A 94 -14.87 3.14 -0.70
C ILE A 94 -15.75 4.21 -0.06
N ALA A 95 -15.27 4.92 0.95
CA ALA A 95 -16.05 5.92 1.67
C ALA A 95 -16.50 7.09 0.78
N GLN A 96 -15.66 7.55 -0.16
CA GLN A 96 -16.05 8.61 -1.10
C GLN A 96 -17.10 8.13 -2.10
N LEU A 97 -16.98 6.90 -2.60
CA LEU A 97 -17.97 6.32 -3.50
C LEU A 97 -19.32 6.06 -2.78
N ALA A 98 -19.27 5.54 -1.56
CA ALA A 98 -20.44 5.37 -0.70
C ALA A 98 -21.16 6.70 -0.44
N HIS A 99 -20.41 7.75 -0.10
CA HIS A 99 -20.97 9.09 0.11
C HIS A 99 -21.65 9.65 -1.15
N LYS A 100 -21.04 9.48 -2.33
CA LYS A 100 -21.58 9.95 -3.61
C LYS A 100 -22.88 9.23 -3.98
N THR A 101 -22.94 7.93 -3.73
CA THR A 101 -24.05 7.06 -4.17
C THR A 101 -25.15 6.89 -3.12
N GLY A 102 -24.88 7.28 -1.85
CA GLY A 102 -25.79 7.05 -0.73
C GLY A 102 -25.81 5.60 -0.24
N ALA A 103 -24.92 4.74 -0.73
CA ALA A 103 -24.81 3.35 -0.33
C ALA A 103 -24.04 3.18 0.99
N ALA A 104 -24.20 2.05 1.66
CA ALA A 104 -23.34 1.69 2.79
C ALA A 104 -21.95 1.28 2.30
N ASN A 105 -20.89 1.52 3.09
CA ASN A 105 -19.53 1.08 2.75
C ASN A 105 -19.46 -0.43 2.46
N ALA A 106 -20.25 -1.22 3.18
CA ALA A 106 -20.30 -2.68 3.01
C ALA A 106 -20.87 -3.12 1.64
N ASP A 107 -21.61 -2.25 0.97
CA ASP A 107 -22.19 -2.52 -0.35
C ASP A 107 -21.26 -2.13 -1.51
N ILE A 108 -20.10 -1.53 -1.20
CA ILE A 108 -19.08 -1.14 -2.19
C ILE A 108 -18.03 -2.25 -2.26
N LYS A 109 -17.86 -2.81 -3.44
CA LYS A 109 -16.93 -3.92 -3.72
C LYS A 109 -15.99 -3.57 -4.86
N ASP A 110 -14.90 -4.27 -4.95
CA ASP A 110 -14.00 -4.32 -6.11
C ASP A 110 -13.39 -2.96 -6.52
N VAL A 111 -13.20 -2.05 -5.56
CA VAL A 111 -12.42 -0.83 -5.75
C VAL A 111 -10.93 -1.17 -5.79
N VAL A 112 -10.15 -0.47 -6.59
CA VAL A 112 -8.68 -0.59 -6.63
C VAL A 112 -8.05 0.77 -6.34
N VAL A 113 -6.91 0.78 -5.65
CA VAL A 113 -6.02 1.94 -5.56
C VAL A 113 -4.66 1.52 -6.07
N TRP A 114 -4.37 1.83 -7.32
CA TRP A 114 -3.13 1.46 -7.98
C TRP A 114 -1.94 2.29 -7.48
N GLY A 115 -0.79 1.65 -7.33
CA GLY A 115 0.49 2.33 -7.28
C GLY A 115 1.06 2.58 -5.89
N ASN A 116 1.49 3.81 -5.67
CA ASN A 116 2.23 4.25 -4.49
C ASN A 116 1.28 4.80 -3.41
N HIS A 117 1.53 4.50 -2.15
CA HIS A 117 0.84 5.15 -1.02
C HIS A 117 1.29 6.61 -0.87
N SER A 118 0.95 7.44 -1.85
CA SER A 118 1.30 8.86 -1.96
C SER A 118 0.20 9.65 -2.66
N ALA A 119 0.45 10.90 -2.96
CA ALA A 119 -0.47 11.70 -3.78
C ALA A 119 -0.53 11.26 -5.26
N ASP A 120 0.38 10.38 -5.68
CA ASP A 120 0.44 9.84 -7.05
C ASP A 120 -0.51 8.65 -7.25
N GLN A 121 -1.04 8.05 -6.16
CA GLN A 121 -1.94 6.90 -6.22
C GLN A 121 -3.11 7.13 -7.19
N TYR A 122 -3.53 6.05 -7.85
CA TYR A 122 -4.65 6.12 -8.78
C TYR A 122 -5.85 5.30 -8.26
N PRO A 123 -6.82 5.95 -7.58
CA PRO A 123 -8.08 5.31 -7.19
C PRO A 123 -8.95 5.04 -8.42
N ASP A 124 -9.31 3.78 -8.61
CA ASP A 124 -10.02 3.27 -9.78
C ASP A 124 -11.33 2.60 -9.37
N VAL A 125 -12.41 3.00 -10.01
CA VAL A 125 -13.75 2.44 -9.81
C VAL A 125 -14.25 1.64 -11.02
N SER A 126 -13.39 1.44 -12.04
CA SER A 126 -13.78 0.78 -13.29
C SER A 126 -14.38 -0.61 -13.09
N PHE A 127 -13.94 -1.30 -12.04
CA PHE A 127 -14.41 -2.66 -11.69
C PHE A 127 -15.38 -2.64 -10.50
N ALA A 128 -15.51 -1.47 -9.84
CA ALA A 128 -16.24 -1.37 -8.58
C ALA A 128 -17.76 -1.60 -8.78
N LYS A 129 -18.34 -2.22 -7.76
CA LYS A 129 -19.79 -2.45 -7.66
C LYS A 129 -20.34 -1.72 -6.45
N VAL A 130 -21.51 -1.14 -6.60
CA VAL A 130 -22.30 -0.48 -5.57
C VAL A 130 -23.62 -1.23 -5.44
N ALA A 131 -23.82 -1.98 -4.37
CA ALA A 131 -24.98 -2.85 -4.20
C ALA A 131 -25.23 -3.74 -5.44
N GLY A 132 -24.16 -4.32 -6.00
CA GLY A 132 -24.19 -5.21 -7.17
C GLY A 132 -24.26 -4.52 -8.53
N LYS A 133 -24.42 -3.19 -8.61
CA LYS A 133 -24.43 -2.43 -9.86
C LYS A 133 -23.04 -1.87 -10.18
N PRO A 134 -22.61 -1.84 -11.45
CA PRO A 134 -21.36 -1.21 -11.82
C PRO A 134 -21.30 0.26 -11.34
N ALA A 135 -20.21 0.65 -10.67
CA ALA A 135 -20.05 2.01 -10.20
C ALA A 135 -20.03 3.04 -11.34
N THR A 136 -19.53 2.65 -12.50
CA THR A 136 -19.49 3.46 -13.73
C THR A 136 -20.86 3.86 -14.29
N GLU A 137 -21.92 3.19 -13.88
CA GLU A 137 -23.30 3.58 -14.21
C GLU A 137 -23.87 4.62 -13.23
N LEU A 138 -23.22 4.83 -12.08
CA LEU A 138 -23.71 5.65 -10.97
C LEU A 138 -22.90 6.94 -10.79
N VAL A 139 -21.70 7.01 -11.33
CA VAL A 139 -20.81 8.18 -11.26
C VAL A 139 -20.21 8.47 -12.63
N ASP A 140 -20.00 9.75 -12.93
CA ASP A 140 -19.43 10.21 -14.19
C ASP A 140 -17.92 10.51 -14.08
N GLU A 141 -17.24 10.59 -15.23
CA GLU A 141 -15.81 10.85 -15.29
C GLU A 141 -15.45 12.26 -14.81
N GLU A 142 -16.35 13.23 -14.93
CA GLU A 142 -16.12 14.57 -14.42
C GLU A 142 -15.98 14.55 -12.90
N TRP A 143 -16.88 13.86 -12.19
CA TRP A 143 -16.77 13.68 -10.74
C TRP A 143 -15.53 12.85 -10.36
N LEU A 144 -15.23 11.79 -11.11
CA LEU A 144 -14.07 10.94 -10.84
C LEU A 144 -12.75 11.72 -10.94
N SER A 145 -12.59 12.52 -11.99
CA SER A 145 -11.35 13.27 -12.24
C SER A 145 -11.22 14.55 -11.40
N SER A 146 -12.32 15.30 -11.23
CA SER A 146 -12.28 16.59 -10.53
C SER A 146 -12.37 16.47 -9.01
N TYR A 147 -13.01 15.43 -8.50
CA TYR A 147 -13.26 15.29 -7.06
C TYR A 147 -12.73 13.97 -6.47
N TYR A 148 -13.14 12.80 -6.99
CA TYR A 148 -12.88 11.51 -6.35
C TYR A 148 -11.40 11.19 -6.23
N ARG A 149 -10.70 11.10 -7.36
CA ARG A 149 -9.26 10.77 -7.40
C ARG A 149 -8.43 11.75 -6.58
N PRO A 150 -8.56 13.09 -6.76
CA PRO A 150 -7.81 14.05 -5.95
C PRO A 150 -8.14 14.00 -4.45
N THR A 151 -9.41 13.78 -4.10
CA THR A 151 -9.84 13.73 -2.70
C THR A 151 -9.27 12.51 -1.98
N VAL A 152 -9.30 11.34 -2.61
CA VAL A 152 -8.72 10.11 -2.05
C VAL A 152 -7.21 10.27 -1.91
N ALA A 153 -6.52 10.65 -2.98
CA ALA A 153 -5.06 10.78 -3.02
C ALA A 153 -4.52 11.82 -2.02
N LYS A 154 -5.22 12.95 -1.83
CA LYS A 154 -4.80 14.03 -0.93
C LYS A 154 -5.42 13.97 0.46
N ARG A 155 -6.19 12.91 0.78
CA ARG A 155 -6.90 12.83 2.06
C ARG A 155 -5.96 12.89 3.26
N GLY A 156 -4.78 12.29 3.17
CA GLY A 156 -3.76 12.35 4.22
C GLY A 156 -3.33 13.78 4.54
N ALA A 157 -3.04 14.58 3.52
CA ALA A 157 -2.66 16.00 3.67
C ALA A 157 -3.79 16.83 4.27
N ALA A 158 -5.04 16.63 3.83
CA ALA A 158 -6.21 17.32 4.36
C ALA A 158 -6.45 17.00 5.86
N ILE A 159 -6.18 15.77 6.29
CA ILE A 159 -6.26 15.38 7.71
C ILE A 159 -5.17 16.08 8.53
N ILE A 160 -3.95 16.14 8.02
CA ILE A 160 -2.83 16.84 8.69
C ILE A 160 -3.14 18.34 8.82
N GLU A 161 -3.67 18.96 7.77
CA GLU A 161 -4.09 20.37 7.78
C GLU A 161 -5.16 20.62 8.85
N ALA A 162 -6.20 19.79 8.89
CA ALA A 162 -7.32 19.97 9.82
C ALA A 162 -6.98 19.63 11.27
N ARG A 163 -6.08 18.70 11.51
CA ARG A 163 -5.81 18.10 12.84
C ARG A 163 -4.45 18.50 13.43
N GLY A 164 -3.53 18.97 12.59
CA GLY A 164 -2.13 19.21 12.99
C GLY A 164 -1.26 17.94 13.14
N ALA A 165 -1.81 16.76 12.83
CA ALA A 165 -1.13 15.47 12.92
C ALA A 165 -1.71 14.47 11.90
N SER A 166 -0.93 13.45 11.57
CA SER A 166 -1.36 12.34 10.71
C SER A 166 -2.58 11.60 11.27
N SER A 167 -3.32 10.91 10.41
CA SER A 167 -4.38 10.00 10.85
C SER A 167 -3.81 8.93 11.79
N ALA A 168 -4.55 8.61 12.84
CA ALA A 168 -4.15 7.60 13.81
C ALA A 168 -5.15 6.43 13.84
N ALA A 169 -6.37 6.63 14.35
CA ALA A 169 -7.36 5.57 14.50
C ALA A 169 -7.76 4.92 13.16
N SER A 170 -7.97 5.72 12.10
CA SER A 170 -8.29 5.17 10.78
C SER A 170 -7.13 4.41 10.14
N ALA A 171 -5.88 4.82 10.40
CA ALA A 171 -4.70 4.08 9.97
C ALA A 171 -4.55 2.77 10.74
N ALA A 172 -4.74 2.78 12.06
CA ALA A 172 -4.72 1.57 12.88
C ALA A 172 -5.80 0.57 12.45
N ASN A 173 -7.04 1.04 12.23
CA ASN A 173 -8.12 0.19 11.72
C ASN A 173 -7.76 -0.43 10.36
N ALA A 174 -7.23 0.37 9.42
CA ALA A 174 -6.85 -0.13 8.11
C ALA A 174 -5.70 -1.16 8.18
N ALA A 175 -4.75 -0.99 9.11
CA ALA A 175 -3.68 -1.96 9.33
C ALA A 175 -4.24 -3.29 9.90
N ILE A 176 -5.22 -3.21 10.81
CA ILE A 176 -5.93 -4.40 11.33
C ILE A 176 -6.71 -5.08 10.20
N ASP A 177 -7.49 -4.32 9.41
CA ASP A 177 -8.26 -4.84 8.27
C ASP A 177 -7.36 -5.54 7.24
N HIS A 178 -6.18 -4.95 6.95
CA HIS A 178 -5.20 -5.53 6.04
C HIS A 178 -4.74 -6.90 6.55
N MET A 179 -4.25 -6.95 7.78
CA MET A 179 -3.73 -8.18 8.36
C MET A 179 -4.82 -9.22 8.57
N TYR A 180 -6.03 -8.80 8.95
CA TYR A 180 -7.19 -9.69 9.09
C TYR A 180 -7.51 -10.37 7.75
N SER A 181 -7.60 -9.59 6.66
CA SER A 181 -7.86 -10.14 5.33
C SER A 181 -6.72 -11.05 4.85
N TRP A 182 -5.48 -10.75 5.22
CA TRP A 182 -4.34 -11.59 4.86
C TRP A 182 -4.37 -12.95 5.56
N ILE A 183 -4.66 -12.97 6.87
CA ILE A 183 -4.61 -14.19 7.69
C ILE A 183 -5.87 -15.05 7.51
N HIS A 184 -7.04 -14.41 7.38
CA HIS A 184 -8.33 -15.10 7.35
C HIS A 184 -8.94 -15.24 5.95
N GLY A 185 -8.31 -14.64 4.95
CA GLY A 185 -8.81 -14.59 3.59
C GLY A 185 -9.69 -13.39 3.28
N THR A 186 -9.78 -13.06 1.99
CA THR A 186 -10.78 -12.12 1.45
C THR A 186 -12.09 -12.87 1.19
N PRO A 187 -13.26 -12.19 1.23
CA PRO A 187 -14.50 -12.82 0.82
C PRO A 187 -14.42 -13.35 -0.62
N GLU A 188 -15.12 -14.44 -0.89
CA GLU A 188 -15.15 -15.06 -2.23
C GLU A 188 -15.63 -14.05 -3.29
N GLY A 189 -14.86 -13.93 -4.36
CA GLY A 189 -15.14 -13.01 -5.47
C GLY A 189 -14.90 -11.53 -5.19
N GLU A 190 -14.29 -11.19 -4.04
CA GLU A 190 -13.95 -9.82 -3.67
C GLU A 190 -12.43 -9.67 -3.47
N TRP A 191 -11.91 -8.50 -3.79
CA TRP A 191 -10.52 -8.15 -3.51
C TRP A 191 -10.39 -6.89 -2.66
N VAL A 192 -9.20 -6.69 -2.16
CA VAL A 192 -8.78 -5.47 -1.49
C VAL A 192 -7.54 -4.91 -2.16
N THR A 193 -7.11 -3.72 -1.77
CA THR A 193 -5.82 -3.18 -2.24
C THR A 193 -4.74 -3.37 -1.19
N ALA A 194 -3.61 -3.94 -1.60
CA ALA A 194 -2.38 -4.00 -0.81
C ALA A 194 -1.17 -3.62 -1.66
N GLY A 195 -0.16 -3.02 -1.03
CA GLY A 195 1.15 -2.87 -1.64
C GLY A 195 1.91 -4.19 -1.50
N VAL A 196 2.15 -4.88 -2.60
CA VAL A 196 2.89 -6.14 -2.63
C VAL A 196 4.11 -6.04 -3.54
N MET A 197 5.12 -6.87 -3.30
CA MET A 197 6.32 -6.90 -4.14
C MET A 197 5.96 -7.47 -5.51
N SER A 198 6.20 -6.70 -6.56
CA SER A 198 6.00 -7.15 -7.93
C SER A 198 7.06 -8.17 -8.33
N ASP A 199 6.63 -9.22 -8.98
CA ASP A 199 7.49 -10.23 -9.64
C ASP A 199 7.73 -9.92 -11.14
N GLY A 200 7.13 -8.84 -11.65
CA GLY A 200 7.22 -8.40 -13.04
C GLY A 200 6.18 -9.01 -13.98
N THR A 201 5.25 -9.83 -13.49
CA THR A 201 4.28 -10.55 -14.33
C THR A 201 2.94 -9.84 -14.47
N HIS A 202 2.59 -8.91 -13.55
CA HIS A 202 1.28 -8.26 -13.51
C HIS A 202 1.32 -6.81 -14.00
N TYR A 203 0.40 -6.44 -14.88
CA TYR A 203 0.09 -5.07 -15.34
C TYR A 203 1.31 -4.26 -15.80
N GLY A 204 2.41 -4.92 -16.20
CA GLY A 204 3.63 -4.26 -16.66
C GLY A 204 4.43 -3.57 -15.55
N VAL A 205 4.14 -3.86 -14.29
CA VAL A 205 4.90 -3.32 -13.15
C VAL A 205 6.23 -4.09 -13.02
N PRO A 206 7.40 -3.41 -13.07
CA PRO A 206 8.71 -4.06 -12.96
C PRO A 206 8.87 -4.87 -11.67
N ALA A 207 9.61 -5.98 -11.77
CA ALA A 207 9.97 -6.78 -10.59
C ALA A 207 10.77 -5.96 -9.58
N GLY A 208 10.55 -6.23 -8.30
CA GLY A 208 11.26 -5.59 -7.19
C GLY A 208 10.64 -4.28 -6.68
N LEU A 209 9.64 -3.74 -7.37
CA LEU A 209 8.86 -2.61 -6.85
C LEU A 209 7.75 -3.12 -5.91
N ASN A 210 7.59 -2.48 -4.75
CA ASN A 210 6.37 -2.65 -3.96
C ASN A 210 5.29 -1.73 -4.54
N PHE A 211 4.21 -2.32 -5.04
CA PHE A 211 3.17 -1.61 -5.80
C PHE A 211 1.78 -1.98 -5.30
N GLY A 212 0.87 -1.02 -5.30
CA GLY A 212 -0.54 -1.22 -4.96
C GLY A 212 -1.29 -1.96 -6.04
N PHE A 213 -1.75 -3.17 -5.73
CA PHE A 213 -2.54 -4.03 -6.61
C PHE A 213 -3.88 -4.41 -5.98
N PRO A 214 -4.88 -4.80 -6.78
CA PRO A 214 -6.00 -5.59 -6.28
C PRO A 214 -5.47 -6.98 -5.91
N VAL A 215 -5.76 -7.42 -4.70
CA VAL A 215 -5.26 -8.70 -4.19
C VAL A 215 -6.35 -9.49 -3.47
N THR A 216 -6.25 -10.81 -3.55
CA THR A 216 -7.02 -11.76 -2.74
C THR A 216 -6.11 -12.56 -1.83
N SER A 217 -6.67 -13.15 -0.78
CA SER A 217 -5.99 -14.11 0.08
C SER A 217 -6.95 -15.23 0.45
N ASP A 218 -6.41 -16.42 0.60
CA ASP A 218 -7.10 -17.60 1.17
C ASP A 218 -6.63 -17.90 2.61
N GLY A 219 -5.88 -16.97 3.21
CA GLY A 219 -5.21 -17.11 4.51
C GLY A 219 -3.72 -17.47 4.39
N GLY A 220 -3.24 -17.72 3.17
CA GLY A 220 -1.83 -17.94 2.83
C GLY A 220 -1.10 -16.66 2.41
N GLU A 221 -0.73 -16.60 1.15
CA GLU A 221 -0.11 -15.43 0.52
C GLU A 221 -1.14 -14.51 -0.12
N TRP A 222 -0.75 -13.23 -0.31
CA TRP A 222 -1.47 -12.37 -1.21
C TRP A 222 -1.29 -12.82 -2.66
N GLN A 223 -2.39 -12.87 -3.39
CA GLN A 223 -2.40 -13.16 -4.81
C GLN A 223 -2.93 -11.95 -5.56
N VAL A 224 -2.15 -11.45 -6.52
CA VAL A 224 -2.60 -10.34 -7.38
C VAL A 224 -3.73 -10.83 -8.26
N VAL A 225 -4.83 -10.10 -8.28
CA VAL A 225 -5.93 -10.34 -9.21
C VAL A 225 -5.46 -9.94 -10.60
N ASP A 226 -5.39 -10.91 -11.49
CA ASP A 226 -4.89 -10.74 -12.86
C ASP A 226 -6.04 -10.67 -13.88
N GLY A 227 -5.71 -10.29 -15.12
CA GLY A 227 -6.65 -10.32 -16.24
C GLY A 227 -7.72 -9.22 -16.22
N LEU A 228 -7.59 -8.20 -15.37
CA LEU A 228 -8.49 -7.05 -15.42
C LEU A 228 -8.24 -6.24 -16.71
N GLU A 229 -9.32 -5.85 -17.37
CA GLU A 229 -9.25 -5.05 -18.60
C GLU A 229 -8.93 -3.60 -18.25
N ILE A 230 -7.67 -3.19 -18.51
CA ILE A 230 -7.13 -1.89 -18.13
C ILE A 230 -7.45 -0.85 -19.20
N SER A 231 -8.20 0.19 -18.85
CA SER A 231 -8.46 1.34 -19.72
C SER A 231 -7.18 2.17 -19.95
N ASP A 232 -7.17 2.98 -21.01
CA ASP A 232 -6.06 3.92 -21.27
C ASP A 232 -5.82 4.89 -20.10
N ALA A 233 -6.87 5.34 -19.45
CA ALA A 233 -6.78 6.22 -18.28
C ALA A 233 -6.16 5.50 -17.06
N THR A 234 -6.58 4.27 -16.78
CA THR A 234 -6.00 3.45 -15.72
C THR A 234 -4.55 3.11 -16.06
N ARG A 235 -4.25 2.76 -17.33
CA ARG A 235 -2.88 2.51 -17.79
C ARG A 235 -1.97 3.72 -17.53
N ALA A 236 -2.41 4.92 -17.90
CA ALA A 236 -1.65 6.14 -17.63
C ALA A 236 -1.41 6.36 -16.13
N GLY A 237 -2.40 6.07 -15.28
CA GLY A 237 -2.27 6.12 -13.82
C GLY A 237 -1.25 5.11 -13.29
N ILE A 238 -1.28 3.87 -13.76
CA ILE A 238 -0.31 2.82 -13.41
C ILE A 238 1.10 3.23 -13.85
N ASP A 239 1.29 3.69 -15.09
CA ASP A 239 2.60 4.10 -15.62
C ASP A 239 3.19 5.29 -14.86
N HIS A 240 2.35 6.26 -14.47
CA HIS A 240 2.78 7.38 -13.61
C HIS A 240 3.32 6.89 -12.27
N ASN A 241 2.63 5.94 -11.64
CA ASN A 241 3.03 5.36 -10.36
C ASN A 241 4.28 4.46 -10.48
N ILE A 242 4.41 3.70 -11.57
CA ILE A 242 5.64 2.94 -11.85
C ILE A 242 6.83 3.87 -11.91
N LYS A 243 6.72 4.97 -12.64
CA LYS A 243 7.79 5.97 -12.75
C LYS A 243 8.16 6.56 -11.39
N ALA A 244 7.17 6.97 -10.59
CA ALA A 244 7.40 7.54 -9.27
C ALA A 244 8.11 6.56 -8.32
N LEU A 245 7.68 5.30 -8.29
CA LEU A 245 8.29 4.26 -7.46
C LEU A 245 9.68 3.85 -7.98
N GLN A 246 9.89 3.82 -9.30
CA GLN A 246 11.21 3.55 -9.87
C GLN A 246 12.22 4.64 -9.48
N GLU A 247 11.81 5.91 -9.50
CA GLU A 247 12.66 7.02 -9.04
C GLU A 247 13.02 6.88 -7.55
N GLU A 248 12.09 6.44 -6.70
CA GLU A 248 12.37 6.16 -5.29
C GLU A 248 13.31 4.95 -5.13
N TYR A 249 13.07 3.88 -5.86
CA TYR A 249 13.90 2.68 -5.88
C TYR A 249 15.35 3.01 -6.27
N ASP A 250 15.52 3.75 -7.37
CA ASP A 250 16.85 4.12 -7.88
C ASP A 250 17.60 5.03 -6.89
N ALA A 251 16.90 5.94 -6.22
CA ALA A 251 17.48 6.78 -5.19
C ALA A 251 17.97 5.96 -3.98
N VAL A 252 17.18 5.01 -3.50
CA VAL A 252 17.57 4.13 -2.38
C VAL A 252 18.68 3.18 -2.77
N LYS A 253 18.69 2.70 -4.01
CA LYS A 253 19.76 1.88 -4.57
C LYS A 253 21.08 2.66 -4.67
N ALA A 254 21.03 3.91 -5.14
CA ALA A 254 22.20 4.79 -5.18
C ALA A 254 22.79 5.07 -3.79
N LEU A 255 21.96 5.06 -2.75
CA LEU A 255 22.38 5.16 -1.35
C LEU A 255 22.95 3.83 -0.78
N GLY A 256 22.87 2.72 -1.53
CA GLY A 256 23.42 1.43 -1.13
C GLY A 256 22.53 0.58 -0.21
N PHE A 257 21.26 0.94 -0.04
CA PHE A 257 20.32 0.19 0.81
C PHE A 257 19.57 -0.94 0.06
N ILE A 258 19.61 -0.93 -1.25
CA ILE A 258 19.09 -1.98 -2.12
C ILE A 258 20.23 -2.47 -3.02
N LYS A 259 20.32 -3.78 -3.22
CA LYS A 259 21.37 -4.43 -4.04
C LYS A 259 21.00 -4.50 -5.53
#